data_0d9f3d8b9bb96bb6633174314d21ec10
#
_entry.id   0d9f3d8b9bb96bb6633174314d21ec10
#
_cell.length_a   1.000
_cell.length_b   1.000
_cell.length_c   1.000
_cell.angle_alpha   90.00
_cell.angle_beta   90.00
_cell.angle_gamma   90.00
#
_symmetry.space_group_name_H-M   'P 1'
#
loop_
_entity.id
_entity.type
_entity.pdbx_description
1 polymer ?
#
loop_
_entity_poly.entity_id
_entity_poly.type
_entity_poly.pdbx_seq_one_letter_code
_entity_poly.pdbx_strand_id
1 'polypeptide(L)'
;PFMKRKLVVLAGAAILSACSLTKPPADPAVPLPPSWYAPPLAHQGSVQQLDAWWSRFDDPVLADWIARAQLHSPSVAAARANIAAARAAVSATDVANGPQVAAVASASRGKPDAGTPTGNALGVGLQASWVIDLWGGAAAETAAARAQQDAAGAGWHEARVVVAAEVAQLYVAHRLCRSQL
;
A
#
# COMPACT_ATOMS: atom_id res chain seq x y z
N PRO A 1 40.56 4.01 -39.70
CA PRO A 1 40.33 4.06 -38.24
C PRO A 1 39.03 4.80 -37.86
N PHE A 2 38.61 5.80 -38.62
CA PHE A 2 37.41 6.61 -38.35
C PHE A 2 36.08 5.81 -38.42
N MET A 3 35.97 4.86 -39.33
CA MET A 3 34.78 4.05 -39.54
C MET A 3 34.54 3.06 -38.38
N LYS A 4 35.61 2.47 -37.81
CA LYS A 4 35.52 1.57 -36.65
C LYS A 4 35.05 2.31 -35.37
N ARG A 5 35.49 3.56 -35.18
CA ARG A 5 35.06 4.39 -34.05
C ARG A 5 33.58 4.77 -34.08
N LYS A 6 33.05 5.07 -35.29
CA LYS A 6 31.61 5.35 -35.46
C LYS A 6 30.76 4.10 -35.24
N LEU A 7 31.22 2.92 -35.60
CA LEU A 7 30.52 1.65 -35.40
C LEU A 7 30.43 1.29 -33.91
N VAL A 8 31.49 1.52 -33.14
CA VAL A 8 31.49 1.28 -31.68
C VAL A 8 30.58 2.25 -30.94
N VAL A 9 30.52 3.51 -31.36
CA VAL A 9 29.62 4.51 -30.75
C VAL A 9 28.14 4.19 -31.08
N LEU A 10 27.84 3.75 -32.30
CA LEU A 10 26.47 3.32 -32.65
C LEU A 10 26.06 2.05 -31.90
N ALA A 11 26.93 1.08 -31.72
CA ALA A 11 26.67 -0.13 -30.97
C ALA A 11 26.46 0.17 -29.46
N GLY A 12 27.23 1.11 -28.90
CA GLY A 12 27.04 1.58 -27.51
C GLY A 12 25.69 2.30 -27.30
N ALA A 13 25.25 3.11 -28.25
CA ALA A 13 23.95 3.79 -28.18
C ALA A 13 22.76 2.82 -28.30
N ALA A 14 22.88 1.74 -29.08
CA ALA A 14 21.84 0.72 -29.23
C ALA A 14 21.66 -0.14 -27.96
N ILE A 15 22.72 -0.34 -27.16
CA ILE A 15 22.63 -1.10 -25.91
C ILE A 15 21.95 -0.29 -24.79
N LEU A 16 22.07 1.04 -24.80
CA LEU A 16 21.44 1.93 -23.83
C LEU A 16 19.92 2.08 -24.05
N SER A 17 19.42 1.85 -25.26
CA SER A 17 17.98 1.91 -25.55
C SER A 17 17.20 0.62 -25.19
N ALA A 18 17.88 -0.48 -24.88
CA ALA A 18 17.27 -1.76 -24.52
C ALA A 18 16.67 -1.81 -23.10
N CYS A 19 16.93 -0.80 -22.27
CA CYS A 19 16.47 -0.74 -20.88
C CYS A 19 15.21 0.14 -20.68
N SER A 20 14.40 0.38 -21.72
CA SER A 20 13.09 1.03 -21.51
C SER A 20 12.12 0.02 -20.88
N LEU A 21 12.00 0.02 -19.55
CA LEU A 21 10.87 -0.59 -18.89
C LEU A 21 9.61 0.16 -19.35
N THR A 22 8.87 -0.45 -20.27
CA THR A 22 7.54 0.03 -20.60
C THR A 22 6.67 -0.11 -19.36
N LYS A 23 6.26 1.04 -18.81
CA LYS A 23 5.27 1.05 -17.72
C LYS A 23 4.03 0.30 -18.22
N PRO A 24 3.58 -0.75 -17.52
CA PRO A 24 2.34 -1.41 -17.91
C PRO A 24 1.20 -0.38 -17.93
N PRO A 25 0.21 -0.51 -18.84
CA PRO A 25 -0.93 0.38 -18.86
C PRO A 25 -1.58 0.42 -17.49
N ALA A 26 -1.87 1.62 -17.00
CA ALA A 26 -2.46 1.82 -15.67
C ALA A 26 -3.86 1.17 -15.53
N ASP A 27 -4.48 0.87 -16.67
CA ASP A 27 -5.80 0.26 -16.73
C ASP A 27 -5.75 -0.88 -17.75
N PRO A 28 -5.91 -2.16 -17.34
CA PRO A 28 -6.06 -3.24 -18.30
C PRO A 28 -7.35 -2.97 -19.08
N ALA A 29 -7.24 -2.72 -20.37
CA ALA A 29 -8.39 -2.58 -21.27
C ALA A 29 -9.11 -3.94 -21.39
N VAL A 30 -9.84 -4.32 -20.36
CA VAL A 30 -10.75 -5.46 -20.40
C VAL A 30 -11.97 -4.99 -21.19
N PRO A 31 -12.32 -5.62 -22.33
CA PRO A 31 -13.53 -5.27 -23.05
C PRO A 31 -14.73 -5.59 -22.14
N LEU A 32 -15.27 -4.55 -21.52
CA LEU A 32 -16.50 -4.68 -20.76
C LEU A 32 -17.68 -4.72 -21.74
N PRO A 33 -18.68 -5.57 -21.50
CA PRO A 33 -19.89 -5.52 -22.30
C PRO A 33 -20.52 -4.13 -22.24
N PRO A 34 -21.10 -3.61 -23.33
CA PRO A 34 -21.58 -2.23 -23.42
C PRO A 34 -22.72 -1.90 -22.45
N SER A 35 -23.36 -2.91 -21.90
CA SER A 35 -24.38 -2.76 -20.84
C SER A 35 -24.52 -4.04 -20.03
N TRP A 36 -24.83 -3.90 -18.78
CA TRP A 36 -25.28 -5.01 -17.92
C TRP A 36 -26.75 -5.28 -18.23
N TYR A 37 -27.13 -6.57 -18.33
CA TYR A 37 -28.54 -6.97 -18.52
C TYR A 37 -29.43 -6.64 -17.31
N ALA A 38 -28.83 -6.51 -16.12
CA ALA A 38 -29.52 -6.07 -14.93
C ALA A 38 -29.69 -4.54 -14.91
N PRO A 39 -30.80 -4.00 -14.40
CA PRO A 39 -30.96 -2.56 -14.22
C PRO A 39 -29.82 -2.02 -13.34
N PRO A 40 -29.35 -0.78 -13.60
CA PRO A 40 -28.29 -0.17 -12.80
C PRO A 40 -28.68 -0.17 -11.33
N LEU A 41 -27.76 -0.61 -10.47
CA LEU A 41 -27.96 -0.52 -9.03
C LEU A 41 -28.11 0.95 -8.63
N ALA A 42 -29.04 1.24 -7.73
CA ALA A 42 -29.39 2.61 -7.38
C ALA A 42 -28.23 3.42 -6.75
N HIS A 43 -27.11 2.77 -6.35
CA HIS A 43 -25.92 3.44 -5.83
C HIS A 43 -24.91 3.87 -6.91
N GLN A 44 -25.12 3.51 -8.19
CA GLN A 44 -24.24 3.86 -9.33
C GLN A 44 -22.74 3.67 -9.06
N GLY A 45 -22.35 2.69 -8.23
CA GLY A 45 -20.97 2.44 -7.83
C GLY A 45 -20.42 3.40 -6.77
N SER A 46 -21.22 4.29 -6.20
CA SER A 46 -20.77 5.19 -5.13
C SER A 46 -20.52 4.43 -3.83
N VAL A 47 -19.30 4.50 -3.32
CA VAL A 47 -18.89 3.88 -2.05
C VAL A 47 -19.68 4.47 -0.88
N GLN A 48 -19.97 5.77 -0.90
CA GLN A 48 -20.76 6.44 0.14
C GLN A 48 -22.20 5.91 0.22
N GLN A 49 -22.77 5.52 -0.91
CA GLN A 49 -24.10 4.92 -0.95
C GLN A 49 -24.08 3.44 -0.56
N LEU A 50 -22.96 2.75 -0.75
CA LEU A 50 -22.77 1.38 -0.25
C LEU A 50 -22.57 1.34 1.26
N ASP A 51 -21.94 2.36 1.83
CA ASP A 51 -21.66 2.44 3.27
C ASP A 51 -22.91 2.53 4.15
N ALA A 52 -24.06 2.86 3.57
CA ALA A 52 -25.33 3.02 4.28
C ALA A 52 -26.52 2.38 3.54
N TRP A 53 -26.27 1.32 2.73
CA TRP A 53 -27.33 0.66 1.94
C TRP A 53 -28.51 0.16 2.78
N TRP A 54 -28.26 -0.19 4.05
CA TRP A 54 -29.28 -0.65 5.00
C TRP A 54 -30.27 0.43 5.44
N SER A 55 -29.94 1.71 5.27
CA SER A 55 -30.87 2.81 5.56
C SER A 55 -32.14 2.75 4.70
N ARG A 56 -32.11 2.03 3.57
CA ARG A 56 -33.25 1.82 2.68
C ARG A 56 -34.35 0.92 3.28
N PHE A 57 -34.04 0.17 4.33
CA PHE A 57 -35.03 -0.64 5.04
C PHE A 57 -35.90 0.19 5.97
N ASP A 58 -35.58 1.46 6.18
CA ASP A 58 -36.29 2.42 7.06
C ASP A 58 -36.58 1.83 8.45
N ASP A 59 -35.63 1.01 8.93
CA ASP A 59 -35.72 0.34 10.24
C ASP A 59 -34.60 0.86 11.16
N PRO A 60 -34.95 1.75 12.13
CA PRO A 60 -33.96 2.36 13.03
C PRO A 60 -33.32 1.34 13.98
N VAL A 61 -34.00 0.21 14.29
CA VAL A 61 -33.47 -0.84 15.14
C VAL A 61 -32.35 -1.58 14.40
N LEU A 62 -32.54 -1.92 13.13
CA LEU A 62 -31.52 -2.52 12.29
C LEU A 62 -30.30 -1.60 12.16
N ALA A 63 -30.53 -0.31 11.93
CA ALA A 63 -29.47 0.68 11.81
C ALA A 63 -28.62 0.78 13.08
N ASP A 64 -29.24 0.80 14.28
CA ASP A 64 -28.54 0.81 15.57
C ASP A 64 -27.71 -0.47 15.78
N TRP A 65 -28.25 -1.63 15.46
CA TRP A 65 -27.51 -2.89 15.58
C TRP A 65 -26.30 -2.96 14.66
N ILE A 66 -26.45 -2.51 13.42
CA ILE A 66 -25.32 -2.44 12.47
C ILE A 66 -24.23 -1.48 13.00
N ALA A 67 -24.62 -0.30 13.47
CA ALA A 67 -23.66 0.67 13.99
C ALA A 67 -22.87 0.11 15.19
N ARG A 68 -23.54 -0.55 16.13
CA ARG A 68 -22.90 -1.22 17.28
C ARG A 68 -22.00 -2.37 16.84
N ALA A 69 -22.45 -3.21 15.92
CA ALA A 69 -21.65 -4.32 15.40
C ALA A 69 -20.36 -3.81 14.71
N GLN A 70 -20.45 -2.78 13.87
CA GLN A 70 -19.29 -2.19 13.21
C GLN A 70 -18.32 -1.54 14.21
N LEU A 71 -18.83 -0.95 15.31
CA LEU A 71 -18.00 -0.35 16.36
C LEU A 71 -17.17 -1.40 17.11
N HIS A 72 -17.75 -2.57 17.37
CA HIS A 72 -17.14 -3.63 18.16
C HIS A 72 -16.57 -4.78 17.33
N SER A 73 -16.65 -4.71 16.00
CA SER A 73 -16.15 -5.76 15.10
C SER A 73 -14.63 -5.84 15.08
N PRO A 74 -14.05 -7.01 15.36
CA PRO A 74 -12.62 -7.23 15.22
C PRO A 74 -12.12 -7.07 13.79
N SER A 75 -12.94 -7.46 12.78
CA SER A 75 -12.57 -7.33 11.37
C SER A 75 -12.46 -5.87 10.93
N VAL A 76 -13.37 -5.00 11.37
CA VAL A 76 -13.31 -3.56 11.12
C VAL A 76 -12.10 -2.93 11.85
N ALA A 77 -11.81 -3.37 13.07
CA ALA A 77 -10.64 -2.92 13.81
C ALA A 77 -9.32 -3.34 13.13
N ALA A 78 -9.24 -4.58 12.65
CA ALA A 78 -8.09 -5.08 11.89
C ALA A 78 -7.90 -4.30 10.58
N ALA A 79 -8.97 -4.00 9.85
CA ALA A 79 -8.89 -3.21 8.63
C ALA A 79 -8.38 -1.77 8.89
N ARG A 80 -8.77 -1.15 10.01
CA ARG A 80 -8.20 0.16 10.44
C ARG A 80 -6.70 0.06 10.76
N ALA A 81 -6.28 -1.02 11.42
CA ALA A 81 -4.86 -1.25 11.69
C ALA A 81 -4.06 -1.44 10.39
N ASN A 82 -4.63 -2.12 9.40
CA ASN A 82 -4.02 -2.29 8.07
C ASN A 82 -3.82 -0.94 7.34
N ILE A 83 -4.77 0.00 7.46
CA ILE A 83 -4.59 1.36 6.92
C ILE A 83 -3.42 2.06 7.61
N ALA A 84 -3.32 1.96 8.94
CA ALA A 84 -2.21 2.56 9.69
C ALA A 84 -0.86 1.95 9.29
N ALA A 85 -0.80 0.62 9.14
CA ALA A 85 0.39 -0.09 8.68
C ALA A 85 0.78 0.31 7.25
N ALA A 86 -0.19 0.41 6.32
CA ALA A 86 0.07 0.83 4.95
C ALA A 86 0.59 2.28 4.88
N ARG A 87 0.05 3.20 5.69
CA ARG A 87 0.58 4.58 5.81
C ARG A 87 2.02 4.60 6.32
N ALA A 88 2.32 3.78 7.33
CA ALA A 88 3.68 3.67 7.84
C ALA A 88 4.64 3.11 6.78
N ALA A 89 4.19 2.13 5.98
CA ALA A 89 4.97 1.59 4.86
C ALA A 89 5.30 2.66 3.80
N VAL A 90 4.33 3.51 3.42
CA VAL A 90 4.58 4.64 2.50
C VAL A 90 5.65 5.55 3.08
N SER A 91 5.52 5.95 4.36
CA SER A 91 6.50 6.83 5.01
C SER A 91 7.88 6.18 5.10
N ALA A 92 7.95 4.87 5.37
CA ALA A 92 9.22 4.13 5.41
C ALA A 92 9.90 4.08 4.04
N THR A 93 9.11 3.86 2.97
CA THR A 93 9.61 3.86 1.58
C THR A 93 10.12 5.24 1.20
N ASP A 94 9.39 6.32 1.50
CA ASP A 94 9.82 7.70 1.22
C ASP A 94 11.13 8.04 1.95
N VAL A 95 11.28 7.62 3.21
CA VAL A 95 12.52 7.82 3.98
C VAL A 95 13.67 6.97 3.42
N ALA A 96 13.42 5.70 3.07
CA ALA A 96 14.45 4.81 2.55
C ALA A 96 15.02 5.29 1.20
N ASN A 97 14.20 5.94 0.38
CA ASN A 97 14.58 6.50 -0.90
C ASN A 97 15.28 7.88 -0.80
N GLY A 98 15.32 8.46 0.40
CA GLY A 98 15.98 9.73 0.68
C GLY A 98 17.46 9.57 1.09
N PRO A 99 18.16 10.72 1.30
CA PRO A 99 19.51 10.70 1.85
C PRO A 99 19.50 10.18 3.29
N GLN A 100 20.34 9.19 3.57
CA GLN A 100 20.52 8.61 4.89
C GLN A 100 21.74 9.23 5.55
N VAL A 101 21.59 9.70 6.78
CA VAL A 101 22.70 10.24 7.59
C VAL A 101 22.77 9.48 8.91
N ALA A 102 23.92 8.92 9.21
CA ALA A 102 24.19 8.20 10.45
C ALA A 102 25.36 8.82 11.19
N ALA A 103 25.23 8.99 12.50
CA ALA A 103 26.35 9.26 13.39
C ALA A 103 26.91 7.92 13.89
N VAL A 104 28.20 7.70 13.73
CA VAL A 104 28.90 6.50 14.15
C VAL A 104 29.93 6.85 15.20
N ALA A 105 29.94 6.10 16.29
CA ALA A 105 30.96 6.17 17.33
C ALA A 105 31.54 4.77 17.55
N SER A 106 32.85 4.67 17.59
CA SER A 106 33.54 3.42 17.83
C SER A 106 34.59 3.59 18.93
N ALA A 107 34.73 2.58 19.75
CA ALA A 107 35.81 2.47 20.71
C ALA A 107 36.42 1.07 20.61
N SER A 108 37.69 0.99 20.41
CA SER A 108 38.41 -0.29 20.36
C SER A 108 39.68 -0.26 21.20
N ARG A 109 40.04 -1.42 21.71
CA ARG A 109 41.30 -1.63 22.41
C ARG A 109 42.00 -2.83 21.79
N GLY A 110 43.25 -2.64 21.35
CA GLY A 110 43.95 -3.71 20.71
C GLY A 110 45.44 -3.36 20.44
N LYS A 111 46.15 -4.31 19.87
CA LYS A 111 47.47 -4.12 19.30
C LYS A 111 47.33 -3.99 17.79
N PRO A 112 47.65 -2.83 17.17
CA PRO A 112 47.62 -2.69 15.71
C PRO A 112 48.57 -3.64 15.01
N ASP A 113 49.81 -3.84 15.56
CA ASP A 113 50.84 -4.70 14.98
C ASP A 113 51.63 -5.47 16.07
N ALA A 114 52.33 -6.56 15.64
CA ALA A 114 53.25 -7.31 16.50
C ALA A 114 54.44 -6.41 16.91
N GLY A 115 54.49 -6.03 18.18
CA GLY A 115 55.54 -5.15 18.72
C GLY A 115 55.04 -3.78 19.19
N THR A 116 53.83 -3.39 18.86
CA THR A 116 53.17 -2.16 19.35
C THR A 116 52.49 -2.41 20.70
N PRO A 117 52.59 -1.51 21.70
CA PRO A 117 51.85 -1.66 22.96
C PRO A 117 50.33 -1.59 22.69
N THR A 118 49.58 -2.27 23.55
CA THR A 118 48.10 -2.23 23.50
C THR A 118 47.61 -0.79 23.70
N GLY A 119 46.87 -0.27 22.74
CA GLY A 119 46.30 1.07 22.75
C GLY A 119 44.78 1.08 22.70
N ASN A 120 44.20 2.21 23.06
CA ASN A 120 42.79 2.50 22.85
C ASN A 120 42.64 3.38 21.61
N ALA A 121 41.69 3.04 20.74
CA ALA A 121 41.28 3.89 19.62
C ALA A 121 39.83 4.31 19.81
N LEU A 122 39.59 5.60 19.67
CA LEU A 122 38.26 6.20 19.67
C LEU A 122 38.03 6.84 18.31
N GLY A 123 36.86 6.58 17.73
CA GLY A 123 36.45 7.16 16.46
C GLY A 123 35.07 7.73 16.60
N VAL A 124 34.87 8.94 16.07
CA VAL A 124 33.54 9.56 15.91
C VAL A 124 33.45 10.08 14.49
N GLY A 125 32.36 9.81 13.81
CA GLY A 125 32.16 10.26 12.43
C GLY A 125 30.70 10.40 12.06
N LEU A 126 30.48 11.08 10.94
CA LEU A 126 29.19 11.14 10.25
C LEU A 126 29.35 10.43 8.91
N GLN A 127 28.39 9.55 8.61
CA GLN A 127 28.29 8.87 7.33
C GLN A 127 27.01 9.31 6.66
N ALA A 128 27.12 9.75 5.39
CA ALA A 128 25.97 10.05 4.55
C ALA A 128 26.00 9.15 3.33
N SER A 129 24.85 8.58 2.98
CA SER A 129 24.66 7.79 1.77
C SER A 129 23.32 8.10 1.13
N TRP A 130 23.30 8.12 -0.19
CA TRP A 130 22.09 8.32 -0.97
C TRP A 130 22.20 7.64 -2.32
N VAL A 131 21.16 6.92 -2.70
CA VAL A 131 21.03 6.31 -4.02
C VAL A 131 20.16 7.19 -4.89
N ILE A 132 20.75 7.80 -5.90
CA ILE A 132 20.03 8.66 -6.85
C ILE A 132 19.21 7.77 -7.79
N ASP A 133 17.91 8.02 -7.86
CA ASP A 133 17.00 7.26 -8.73
C ASP A 133 17.06 7.75 -10.18
N LEU A 134 17.97 7.17 -10.96
CA LEU A 134 18.16 7.52 -12.37
C LEU A 134 17.15 6.83 -13.31
N TRP A 135 16.53 5.74 -12.88
CA TRP A 135 15.69 4.87 -13.70
C TRP A 135 14.24 4.77 -13.22
N GLY A 136 13.90 5.50 -12.17
CA GLY A 136 12.54 5.54 -11.65
C GLY A 136 12.15 4.34 -10.76
N GLY A 137 13.11 3.54 -10.30
CA GLY A 137 12.88 2.38 -9.43
C GLY A 137 12.29 2.79 -8.08
N ALA A 138 12.90 3.76 -7.41
CA ALA A 138 12.41 4.30 -6.14
C ALA A 138 11.04 4.99 -6.27
N ALA A 139 10.83 5.71 -7.38
CA ALA A 139 9.53 6.31 -7.68
C ALA A 139 8.44 5.24 -7.90
N ALA A 140 8.76 4.14 -8.57
CA ALA A 140 7.85 3.01 -8.77
C ALA A 140 7.52 2.31 -7.44
N GLU A 141 8.50 2.12 -6.56
CA GLU A 141 8.31 1.54 -5.23
C GLU A 141 7.37 2.40 -4.37
N THR A 142 7.59 3.71 -4.34
CA THR A 142 6.70 4.65 -3.65
C THR A 142 5.28 4.61 -4.23
N ALA A 143 5.13 4.54 -5.55
CA ALA A 143 3.82 4.42 -6.19
C ALA A 143 3.12 3.11 -5.81
N ALA A 144 3.84 2.00 -5.73
CA ALA A 144 3.32 0.72 -5.28
C ALA A 144 2.87 0.77 -3.81
N ALA A 145 3.65 1.38 -2.92
CA ALA A 145 3.27 1.56 -1.51
C ALA A 145 2.00 2.40 -1.35
N ARG A 146 1.84 3.46 -2.15
CA ARG A 146 0.61 4.28 -2.16
C ARG A 146 -0.61 3.50 -2.67
N ALA A 147 -0.46 2.72 -3.73
CA ALA A 147 -1.52 1.85 -4.22
C ALA A 147 -1.95 0.81 -3.16
N GLN A 148 -1.01 0.28 -2.38
CA GLN A 148 -1.30 -0.59 -1.24
C GLN A 148 -2.09 0.13 -0.13
N GLN A 149 -1.77 1.40 0.14
CA GLN A 149 -2.52 2.21 1.09
C GLN A 149 -3.96 2.44 0.62
N ASP A 150 -4.17 2.73 -0.66
CA ASP A 150 -5.50 2.89 -1.24
C ASP A 150 -6.30 1.57 -1.17
N ALA A 151 -5.66 0.44 -1.47
CA ALA A 151 -6.25 -0.88 -1.33
C ALA A 151 -6.65 -1.20 0.13
N ALA A 152 -5.84 -0.81 1.11
CA ALA A 152 -6.20 -0.96 2.53
C ALA A 152 -7.43 -0.12 2.91
N GLY A 153 -7.58 1.08 2.32
CA GLY A 153 -8.78 1.91 2.45
C GLY A 153 -10.02 1.22 1.91
N ALA A 154 -9.94 0.63 0.72
CA ALA A 154 -11.04 -0.14 0.13
C ALA A 154 -11.41 -1.36 0.99
N GLY A 155 -10.42 -2.08 1.52
CA GLY A 155 -10.64 -3.22 2.41
C GLY A 155 -11.34 -2.85 3.72
N TRP A 156 -11.16 -1.64 4.22
CA TRP A 156 -11.92 -1.17 5.38
C TRP A 156 -13.41 -0.94 5.05
N HIS A 157 -13.71 -0.39 3.88
CA HIS A 157 -15.10 -0.26 3.42
C HIS A 157 -15.75 -1.64 3.24
N GLU A 158 -15.05 -2.59 2.64
CA GLU A 158 -15.49 -3.97 2.48
C GLU A 158 -15.83 -4.61 3.84
N ALA A 159 -14.95 -4.53 4.83
CA ALA A 159 -15.19 -5.07 6.16
C ALA A 159 -16.48 -4.51 6.81
N ARG A 160 -16.76 -3.22 6.64
CA ARG A 160 -17.98 -2.60 7.13
C ARG A 160 -19.23 -3.12 6.44
N VAL A 161 -19.17 -3.29 5.12
CA VAL A 161 -20.29 -3.80 4.33
C VAL A 161 -20.59 -5.26 4.70
N VAL A 162 -19.57 -6.10 4.86
CA VAL A 162 -19.72 -7.50 5.28
C VAL A 162 -20.38 -7.60 6.65
N VAL A 163 -19.88 -6.85 7.65
CA VAL A 163 -20.50 -6.84 9.00
C VAL A 163 -21.94 -6.37 8.95
N ALA A 164 -22.25 -5.35 8.15
CA ALA A 164 -23.61 -4.88 8.00
C ALA A 164 -24.53 -5.94 7.37
N ALA A 165 -24.04 -6.66 6.36
CA ALA A 165 -24.79 -7.74 5.71
C ALA A 165 -25.09 -8.90 6.66
N GLU A 166 -24.09 -9.33 7.44
CA GLU A 166 -24.27 -10.38 8.44
C GLU A 166 -25.30 -10.01 9.51
N VAL A 167 -25.24 -8.78 10.04
CA VAL A 167 -26.21 -8.30 11.02
C VAL A 167 -27.62 -8.23 10.40
N ALA A 168 -27.74 -7.73 9.18
CA ALA A 168 -29.02 -7.65 8.50
C ALA A 168 -29.65 -9.04 8.27
N GLN A 169 -28.85 -10.03 7.86
CA GLN A 169 -29.31 -11.41 7.68
C GLN A 169 -29.81 -12.00 9.00
N LEU A 170 -29.05 -11.86 10.07
CA LEU A 170 -29.44 -12.35 11.40
C LEU A 170 -30.70 -11.63 11.93
N TYR A 171 -30.80 -10.34 11.71
CA TYR A 171 -31.96 -9.55 12.09
C TYR A 171 -33.23 -10.02 11.39
N VAL A 172 -33.17 -10.21 10.08
CA VAL A 172 -34.32 -10.71 9.30
C VAL A 172 -34.71 -12.12 9.75
N ALA A 173 -33.73 -13.02 9.96
CA ALA A 173 -33.98 -14.38 10.46
C ALA A 173 -34.64 -14.35 11.84
N HIS A 174 -34.19 -13.50 12.75
CA HIS A 174 -34.79 -13.33 14.08
C HIS A 174 -36.20 -12.84 13.99
N ARG A 175 -36.48 -11.82 13.15
CA ARG A 175 -37.88 -11.32 12.95
C ARG A 175 -38.81 -12.38 12.38
N LEU A 176 -38.30 -13.17 11.41
CA LEU A 176 -39.07 -14.27 10.83
C LEU A 176 -39.43 -15.33 11.89
N CYS A 177 -38.47 -15.77 12.71
CA CYS A 177 -38.76 -16.70 13.81
C CYS A 177 -39.81 -16.16 14.78
N ARG A 178 -39.76 -14.88 15.13
CA ARG A 178 -40.76 -14.25 16.01
C ARG A 178 -42.13 -14.15 15.39
N SER A 179 -42.25 -14.06 14.09
CA SER A 179 -43.54 -13.98 13.39
C SER A 179 -44.22 -15.35 13.25
N GLN A 180 -43.49 -16.44 13.50
CA GLN A 180 -44.00 -17.82 13.44
C GLN A 180 -44.47 -18.35 14.81
N LEU A 181 -44.17 -17.63 15.88
CA LEU A 181 -44.60 -17.91 17.26
C LEU A 181 -45.88 -17.14 17.62
#